data_f5483ba06c93a0d6677648a5407fff54
#
_entry.id   f5483ba06c93a0d6677648a5407fff54
#
_cell.length_a   1.000
_cell.length_b   1.000
_cell.length_c   1.000
_cell.angle_alpha   90.00
_cell.angle_beta   90.00
_cell.angle_gamma   90.00
#
_symmetry.space_group_name_H-M   'P 1'
#
loop_
_entity.id
_entity.type
_entity.pdbx_description
1 polymer ?
#
loop_
_entity_poly.entity_id
_entity_poly.type
_entity_poly.pdbx_seq_one_letter_code
_entity_poly.pdbx_strand_id
1 'polypeptide(L)'
;MVGRVADDSNDSSPSGKPEKLTAAFAIRAATEQFGALFGRTPEAVSGIRALPDGGWSVLVDVLELERVPATTSVMSTYRVDVDATGELCGCERLRRYTRGTTDL
;
A
#
# COMPACT_ATOMS: atom_id res chain seq x y z
N MET A 1 11.08 31.49 15.57
CA MET A 1 10.89 31.13 15.40
C MET A 1 10.31 30.51 15.39
N VAL A 2 10.50 30.73 15.29
CA VAL A 2 10.10 29.98 15.17
C VAL A 2 9.72 29.30 15.08
N GLY A 3 9.84 29.28 14.90
CA GLY A 3 9.78 28.42 14.78
C GLY A 3 9.46 27.82 14.71
N ARG A 4 9.66 27.51 14.78
CA ARG A 4 9.60 26.77 14.56
C ARG A 4 8.95 26.19 14.46
N VAL A 5 9.18 26.38 14.42
CA VAL A 5 8.86 25.58 14.11
C VAL A 5 8.53 24.93 13.86
N ALA A 6 8.77 25.03 13.88
CA ALA A 6 8.70 24.26 13.56
C ALA A 6 8.46 23.57 13.34
N ASP A 7 8.72 23.54 13.38
CA ASP A 7 8.68 22.80 13.03
C ASP A 7 8.41 22.16 12.77
N ASP A 8 8.66 22.26 12.84
CA ASP A 8 8.68 21.57 12.41
C ASP A 8 8.46 20.96 11.94
N SER A 9 8.61 21.02 12.00
CA SER A 9 8.71 20.39 11.38
C SER A 9 8.53 19.99 10.75
N ASN A 10 8.86 20.03 10.66
CA ASN A 10 9.01 19.61 9.92
C ASN A 10 9.01 19.46 9.25
N ASP A 11 9.34 19.47 9.21
CA ASP A 11 9.58 19.33 8.44
C ASP A 11 9.72 19.14 7.80
N SER A 12 10.03 19.05 7.72
CA SER A 12 10.32 18.97 6.97
C SER A 12 10.60 18.85 6.26
N SER A 13 11.21 18.97 6.03
CA SER A 13 11.68 18.97 5.35
C SER A 13 12.16 18.97 4.67
N PRO A 14 12.32 19.23 4.53
CA PRO A 14 12.98 19.34 3.70
C PRO A 14 14.01 19.18 3.64
N SER A 15 14.10 19.40 3.79
CA SER A 15 15.39 19.50 3.72
C SER A 15 16.07 18.76 2.66
N GLY A 16 16.79 19.05 1.91
CA GLY A 16 17.36 18.46 0.77
C GLY A 16 17.88 17.05 0.89
N LYS A 17 17.91 16.54 2.05
CA LYS A 17 18.35 15.20 2.26
C LYS A 17 17.24 14.23 1.89
N PRO A 18 17.56 13.12 1.21
CA PRO A 18 16.53 12.16 0.87
C PRO A 18 15.89 11.62 2.13
N GLU A 19 14.59 11.71 2.18
CA GLU A 19 13.84 11.21 3.29
C GLU A 19 13.59 9.72 3.09
N LYS A 20 13.64 9.00 4.17
CA LYS A 20 13.21 7.62 4.13
C LYS A 20 11.72 7.58 3.91
N LEU A 21 11.30 6.68 3.03
CA LEU A 21 9.89 6.47 2.80
C LEU A 21 9.31 5.80 4.04
N THR A 22 8.34 6.43 4.65
CA THR A 22 7.69 5.86 5.83
C THR A 22 6.69 4.81 5.43
N ALA A 23 6.32 3.96 6.39
CA ALA A 23 5.32 2.92 6.14
C ALA A 23 4.00 3.53 5.69
N ALA A 24 3.57 4.60 6.37
CA ALA A 24 2.29 5.22 6.01
C ALA A 24 2.32 5.77 4.59
N PHE A 25 3.40 6.42 4.23
CA PHE A 25 3.54 6.97 2.89
C PHE A 25 3.61 5.87 1.85
N ALA A 26 4.32 4.78 2.18
CA ALA A 26 4.43 3.64 1.26
C ALA A 26 3.07 2.99 1.03
N ILE A 27 2.27 2.85 2.07
CA ILE A 27 0.93 2.28 1.92
C ILE A 27 0.11 3.14 0.99
N ARG A 28 0.14 4.47 1.18
CA ARG A 28 -0.62 5.36 0.33
C ARG A 28 -0.15 5.29 -1.11
N ALA A 29 1.17 5.33 -1.31
CA ALA A 29 1.72 5.29 -2.66
C ALA A 29 1.36 3.98 -3.36
N ALA A 30 1.46 2.87 -2.63
CA ALA A 30 1.16 1.56 -3.20
C ALA A 30 -0.31 1.45 -3.56
N THR A 31 -1.21 1.87 -2.66
CA THR A 31 -2.63 1.72 -2.92
C THR A 31 -3.12 2.61 -4.04
N GLU A 32 -2.58 3.82 -4.15
CA GLU A 32 -2.97 4.73 -5.21
C GLU A 32 -2.52 4.22 -6.56
N GLN A 33 -1.27 3.79 -6.66
CA GLN A 33 -0.75 3.32 -7.94
C GLN A 33 -1.38 2.00 -8.34
N PHE A 34 -1.56 1.11 -7.37
CA PHE A 34 -2.23 -0.15 -7.66
C PHE A 34 -3.66 0.08 -8.11
N GLY A 35 -4.36 1.00 -7.45
CA GLY A 35 -5.73 1.32 -7.82
C GLY A 35 -5.85 1.82 -9.24
N ALA A 36 -4.88 2.63 -9.67
CA ALA A 36 -4.87 3.15 -11.03
C ALA A 36 -4.65 2.03 -12.04
N LEU A 37 -3.80 1.06 -11.72
CA LEU A 37 -3.54 -0.05 -12.62
C LEU A 37 -4.69 -1.05 -12.63
N PHE A 38 -5.21 -1.37 -11.47
CA PHE A 38 -6.21 -2.41 -11.31
C PHE A 38 -7.61 -1.92 -11.70
N GLY A 39 -7.85 -0.63 -11.55
CA GLY A 39 -9.16 -0.05 -11.82
C GLY A 39 -10.07 -0.03 -10.63
N ARG A 40 -9.59 -0.44 -9.47
CA ARG A 40 -10.37 -0.43 -8.23
C ARG A 40 -9.46 -0.13 -7.07
N THR A 41 -10.00 0.57 -6.09
CA THR A 41 -9.29 0.82 -4.85
C THR A 41 -9.28 -0.45 -4.02
N PRO A 42 -8.13 -0.84 -3.45
CA PRO A 42 -8.10 -1.98 -2.55
C PRO A 42 -9.01 -1.77 -1.35
N GLU A 43 -9.58 -2.86 -0.86
CA GLU A 43 -10.47 -2.80 0.29
C GLU A 43 -9.71 -2.72 1.59
N ALA A 44 -8.53 -3.31 1.63
CA ALA A 44 -7.77 -3.36 2.87
C ALA A 44 -6.30 -3.57 2.58
N VAL A 45 -5.48 -3.20 3.53
CA VAL A 45 -4.06 -3.51 3.52
C VAL A 45 -3.86 -4.57 4.59
N SER A 46 -3.38 -5.74 4.18
CA SER A 46 -3.26 -6.86 5.10
C SER A 46 -1.83 -7.08 5.57
N GLY A 47 -0.87 -6.37 5.02
CA GLY A 47 0.51 -6.50 5.48
C GLY A 47 1.42 -5.47 4.85
N ILE A 48 2.54 -5.25 5.51
CA ILE A 48 3.54 -4.33 4.99
C ILE A 48 4.90 -4.74 5.54
N ARG A 49 5.91 -4.62 4.70
CA ARG A 49 7.27 -4.99 5.09
C ARG A 49 8.26 -4.07 4.41
N ALA A 50 9.25 -3.61 5.19
CA ALA A 50 10.34 -2.82 4.64
C ALA A 50 11.27 -3.70 3.85
N LEU A 51 11.79 -3.17 2.75
CA LEU A 51 12.74 -3.86 1.91
C LEU A 51 14.14 -3.29 2.15
N PRO A 52 15.18 -4.10 1.89
CA PRO A 52 16.54 -3.66 2.20
C PRO A 52 16.99 -2.41 1.44
N ASP A 53 16.40 -2.16 0.27
CA ASP A 53 16.80 -1.05 -0.57
C ASP A 53 16.07 0.25 -0.25
N GLY A 54 15.31 0.27 0.84
CA GLY A 54 14.55 1.45 1.22
C GLY A 54 13.14 1.47 0.69
N GLY A 55 12.78 0.48 -0.09
CA GLY A 55 11.40 0.35 -0.57
C GLY A 55 10.54 -0.40 0.42
N TRP A 56 9.33 -0.73 -0.01
CA TRP A 56 8.37 -1.41 0.84
C TRP A 56 7.56 -2.39 0.02
N SER A 57 7.16 -3.47 0.67
CA SER A 57 6.25 -4.45 0.09
C SER A 57 4.94 -4.39 0.84
N VAL A 58 3.84 -4.14 0.12
CA VAL A 58 2.53 -3.92 0.72
C VAL A 58 1.59 -4.99 0.21
N LEU A 59 0.86 -5.64 1.11
CA LEU A 59 -0.15 -6.61 0.74
C LEU A 59 -1.50 -5.94 0.77
N VAL A 60 -2.22 -6.01 -0.35
CA VAL A 60 -3.52 -5.37 -0.47
C VAL A 60 -4.56 -6.42 -0.86
N ASP A 61 -5.75 -6.27 -0.30
CA ASP A 61 -6.87 -7.15 -0.62
C ASP A 61 -7.84 -6.40 -1.49
N VAL A 62 -8.23 -7.01 -2.61
CA VAL A 62 -9.09 -6.36 -3.58
C VAL A 62 -10.27 -7.26 -3.91
N LEU A 63 -11.38 -6.62 -4.28
CA LEU A 63 -12.57 -7.32 -4.73
C LEU A 63 -12.44 -7.53 -6.23
N GLU A 64 -12.35 -8.80 -6.64
CA GLU A 64 -12.21 -9.12 -8.06
C GLU A 64 -13.55 -9.33 -8.73
N LEU A 65 -14.47 -9.97 -8.04
CA LEU A 65 -15.78 -10.29 -8.61
C LEU A 65 -16.82 -10.21 -7.51
N GLU A 66 -17.74 -9.29 -7.67
CA GLU A 66 -18.81 -9.11 -6.69
C GLU A 66 -19.95 -10.07 -7.00
N ARG A 67 -20.44 -10.76 -5.98
CA ARG A 67 -21.51 -11.71 -6.11
C ARG A 67 -22.56 -11.52 -5.05
N VAL A 68 -23.71 -12.15 -5.27
CA VAL A 68 -24.81 -12.17 -4.31
C VAL A 68 -25.05 -13.62 -3.94
N PRO A 69 -24.98 -13.97 -2.65
CA PRO A 69 -24.70 -13.09 -1.51
C PRO A 69 -23.25 -12.66 -1.48
N ALA A 70 -22.96 -11.59 -0.75
CA ALA A 70 -21.64 -10.99 -0.73
C ALA A 70 -20.55 -11.97 -0.27
N THR A 71 -20.94 -12.94 0.56
CA THR A 71 -19.97 -13.93 1.06
C THR A 71 -19.37 -14.79 -0.04
N THR A 72 -19.99 -14.82 -1.24
CA THR A 72 -19.46 -15.58 -2.36
C THR A 72 -18.61 -14.73 -3.29
N SER A 73 -18.44 -13.45 -2.96
CA SER A 73 -17.61 -12.56 -3.77
C SER A 73 -16.17 -13.03 -3.78
N VAL A 74 -15.49 -12.82 -4.89
CA VAL A 74 -14.13 -13.29 -5.08
C VAL A 74 -13.17 -12.16 -4.75
N MET A 75 -12.24 -12.46 -3.86
CA MET A 75 -11.22 -11.54 -3.41
C MET A 75 -9.85 -12.02 -3.85
N SER A 76 -8.90 -11.13 -3.90
CA SER A 76 -7.51 -11.50 -4.16
C SER A 76 -6.60 -10.65 -3.29
N THR A 77 -5.47 -11.24 -2.91
CA THR A 77 -4.41 -10.53 -2.22
C THR A 77 -3.26 -10.34 -3.19
N TYR A 78 -2.84 -9.10 -3.34
CA TYR A 78 -1.71 -8.76 -4.18
C TYR A 78 -0.56 -8.25 -3.34
N ARG A 79 0.65 -8.57 -3.76
CA ARG A 79 1.83 -7.94 -3.21
C ARG A 79 2.22 -6.80 -4.13
N VAL A 80 2.31 -5.61 -3.59
CA VAL A 80 2.65 -4.40 -4.35
C VAL A 80 3.95 -3.87 -3.78
N ASP A 81 4.98 -3.82 -4.59
CA ASP A 81 6.28 -3.33 -4.16
C ASP A 81 6.48 -1.92 -4.68
N VAL A 82 6.92 -1.05 -3.79
CA VAL A 82 7.31 0.30 -4.18
C VAL A 82 8.78 0.48 -3.82
N ASP A 83 9.47 1.26 -4.65
CA ASP A 83 10.88 1.51 -4.38
C ASP A 83 11.05 2.63 -3.36
N ALA A 84 12.29 3.02 -3.11
CA ALA A 84 12.58 4.01 -2.07
C ALA A 84 11.96 5.37 -2.35
N THR A 85 11.59 5.64 -3.58
CA THR A 85 10.94 6.90 -3.94
C THR A 85 9.42 6.81 -3.89
N GLY A 86 8.88 5.62 -3.64
CA GLY A 86 7.45 5.41 -3.61
C GLY A 86 6.85 5.01 -4.94
N GLU A 87 7.68 4.75 -5.95
CA GLU A 87 7.20 4.32 -7.25
C GLU A 87 6.93 2.83 -7.25
N LEU A 88 5.79 2.45 -7.80
CA LEU A 88 5.45 1.04 -7.91
C LEU A 88 6.43 0.34 -8.83
N CYS A 89 7.07 -0.70 -8.32
CA CYS A 89 8.08 -1.41 -9.10
C CYS A 89 7.80 -2.91 -9.21
N GLY A 90 6.73 -3.39 -8.59
CA GLY A 90 6.36 -4.79 -8.72
C GLY A 90 4.95 -5.01 -8.25
N CYS A 91 4.29 -6.00 -8.82
CA CYS A 91 2.92 -6.31 -8.45
C CYS A 91 2.65 -7.77 -8.79
N GLU A 92 2.18 -8.52 -7.81
CA GLU A 92 1.98 -9.95 -7.99
C GLU A 92 0.77 -10.41 -7.21
N ARG A 93 -0.12 -11.16 -7.86
CA ARG A 93 -1.24 -11.76 -7.15
C ARG A 93 -0.74 -12.98 -6.40
N LEU A 94 -0.96 -12.99 -5.08
CA LEU A 94 -0.49 -14.07 -4.24
C LEU A 94 -1.54 -15.16 -4.09
N ARG A 95 -2.82 -14.78 -3.99
CA ARG A 95 -3.86 -15.77 -3.83
C ARG A 95 -5.21 -15.16 -4.17
N ARG A 96 -6.17 -16.05 -4.35
CA ARG A 96 -7.55 -15.70 -4.63
C ARG A 96 -8.42 -16.51 -3.65
N TYR A 97 -9.47 -15.89 -3.15
CA TYR A 97 -10.31 -16.55 -2.15
C TYR A 97 -11.70 -15.93 -2.18
N THR A 98 -12.67 -16.61 -1.57
CA THR A 98 -14.01 -16.03 -1.44
C THR A 98 -14.09 -15.26 -0.14
N ARG A 99 -14.91 -14.20 -0.17
CA ARG A 99 -15.00 -13.29 0.97
C ARG A 99 -15.45 -14.03 2.24
N GLY A 100 -16.34 -15.00 2.11
CA GLY A 100 -16.86 -15.71 3.25
C GLY A 100 -15.96 -16.78 3.82
N THR A 101 -14.82 -17.03 3.16
CA THR A 101 -13.90 -18.05 3.64
C THR A 101 -13.14 -17.53 4.84
N THR A 102 -13.13 -18.30 5.91
CA THR A 102 -12.38 -17.96 7.09
C THR A 102 -11.13 -18.80 7.12
N ASP A 103 -10.03 -18.11 7.11
CA ASP A 103 -8.74 -18.77 7.03
C ASP A 103 -8.15 -18.81 8.40
N LEU A 104 -8.42 -19.79 9.13
CA LEU A 104 -7.94 -19.84 10.51
C LEU A 104 -6.80 -20.80 10.70
#